data_70b6f632fddd66f11a29839c13c2f8f6
#
_entry.id   70b6f632fddd66f11a29839c13c2f8f6
#
_cell.length_a   1.000
_cell.length_b   1.000
_cell.length_c   1.000
_cell.angle_alpha   90.00
_cell.angle_beta   90.00
_cell.angle_gamma   90.00
#
_symmetry.space_group_name_H-M   'P 1'
#
loop_
_entity.id
_entity.type
_entity.pdbx_description
1 polymer ?
#
loop_
_entity_poly.entity_id
_entity_poly.type
_entity_poly.pdbx_seq_one_letter_code
_entity_poly.pdbx_strand_id
1 'polypeptide(L)'
;YGIPTSLNIDDQAVATQPAEIWERFNQLHPEVRQRWRRRRRLETIDTGKVNRLLEADRLKLREVELQYGTDSAEYQAAEAEIEARRKRLEEEFNLIRAEIDQLDAENARYKLVVQTASGQPHELLLADIVRCYPANRLDGWAKTGVYLDRWREFLTDSPREANSEGGVFPAIWGTVVMTLLMSIAVVPFGVLAALYLREYARAGWAISIVRIAVNNLAGVPSIVFGVFGLGFFCYFVGATIDQLFFEAKLPSPTFGTGGLLWASLTLALMTLPVVIVATEEALAAVPRSMREGSLACGATKWQTIRRIVLPKAMPGIMTGMILAMARGAGEVAPLMLVGAVKLAPELPLDSTFPFLHLERSFMHLGFHIYDLGFQSQNSEAAKPMVFTTTLLLICLIAAMNLIAIGLRSALRRRYQHSQF
;
A
#
# COMPACT_ATOMS: atom_id res chain seq x y z
N TYR A 1 13.28 25.29 14.16
CA TYR A 1 13.98 26.57 13.88
C TYR A 1 15.04 26.78 14.93
N GLY A 2 16.27 27.13 14.50
CA GLY A 2 17.38 27.44 15.40
C GLY A 2 18.37 28.37 14.73
N ILE A 3 19.18 29.03 15.53
CA ILE A 3 20.28 29.89 15.08
C ILE A 3 21.55 29.03 15.10
N PRO A 4 22.24 28.79 13.96
CA PRO A 4 23.48 28.03 13.98
C PRO A 4 24.56 28.80 14.73
N THR A 5 25.22 28.14 15.70
CA THR A 5 26.28 28.74 16.53
C THR A 5 27.66 28.23 16.17
N SER A 6 27.79 26.96 15.81
CA SER A 6 29.06 26.42 15.32
C SER A 6 28.82 25.18 14.44
N LEU A 7 29.76 24.94 13.52
CA LEU A 7 29.91 23.68 12.80
C LEU A 7 31.18 23.00 13.29
N ASN A 8 31.05 21.79 13.80
CA ASN A 8 32.14 21.05 14.42
C ASN A 8 32.52 19.83 13.57
N ILE A 9 33.82 19.58 13.44
CA ILE A 9 34.37 18.35 12.86
C ILE A 9 35.34 17.79 13.95
N ASP A 10 35.16 16.52 14.31
CA ASP A 10 35.93 15.87 15.42
C ASP A 10 35.91 16.70 16.72
N ASP A 11 34.71 17.23 17.06
CA ASP A 11 34.46 18.11 18.20
C ASP A 11 35.25 19.45 18.23
N GLN A 12 35.92 19.81 17.13
CA GLN A 12 36.54 21.11 16.94
C GLN A 12 35.65 22.02 16.09
N ALA A 13 35.46 23.25 16.54
CA ALA A 13 34.68 24.25 15.80
C ALA A 13 35.48 24.73 14.57
N VAL A 14 34.97 24.38 13.38
CA VAL A 14 35.57 24.76 12.08
C VAL A 14 35.00 26.06 11.57
N ALA A 15 33.76 26.40 11.94
CA ALA A 15 33.09 27.64 11.58
C ALA A 15 32.22 28.10 12.76
N THR A 16 32.28 29.42 13.07
CA THR A 16 31.50 30.04 14.16
C THR A 16 30.67 31.22 13.70
N GLN A 17 30.96 31.78 12.51
CA GLN A 17 30.16 32.86 11.95
C GLN A 17 29.00 32.29 11.08
N PRO A 18 27.78 32.83 11.16
CA PRO A 18 26.62 32.28 10.42
C PRO A 18 26.80 32.17 8.92
N ALA A 19 27.57 33.07 8.29
CA ALA A 19 27.85 33.02 6.85
C ALA A 19 28.81 31.88 6.50
N GLU A 20 29.87 31.70 7.30
CA GLU A 20 30.87 30.65 7.13
C GLU A 20 30.28 29.27 7.45
N ILE A 21 29.44 29.15 8.50
CA ILE A 21 28.70 27.94 8.82
C ILE A 21 27.85 27.49 7.63
N TRP A 22 27.13 28.43 7.00
CA TRP A 22 26.29 28.12 5.84
C TRP A 22 27.09 27.66 4.63
N GLU A 23 28.21 28.31 4.34
CA GLU A 23 29.09 27.92 3.24
C GLU A 23 29.67 26.51 3.46
N ARG A 24 30.22 26.26 4.64
CA ARG A 24 30.79 24.96 5.01
C ARG A 24 29.74 23.87 5.08
N PHE A 25 28.56 24.19 5.59
CA PHE A 25 27.45 23.25 5.59
C PHE A 25 27.10 22.80 4.16
N ASN A 26 26.96 23.73 3.21
CA ASN A 26 26.65 23.41 1.83
C ASN A 26 27.74 22.59 1.12
N GLN A 27 29.00 22.74 1.53
CA GLN A 27 30.10 21.92 1.02
C GLN A 27 30.06 20.48 1.58
N LEU A 28 29.87 20.33 2.88
CA LEU A 28 29.97 19.04 3.58
C LEU A 28 28.70 18.20 3.55
N HIS A 29 27.53 18.84 3.65
CA HIS A 29 26.24 18.15 3.77
C HIS A 29 25.94 17.19 2.60
N PRO A 30 26.20 17.50 1.31
CA PRO A 30 25.97 16.56 0.22
C PRO A 30 26.77 15.27 0.36
N GLU A 31 28.02 15.32 0.79
CA GLU A 31 28.88 14.16 0.98
C GLU A 31 28.37 13.30 2.15
N VAL A 32 28.10 13.95 3.28
CA VAL A 32 27.53 13.27 4.46
C VAL A 32 26.20 12.59 4.12
N ARG A 33 25.32 13.26 3.35
CA ARG A 33 24.07 12.68 2.88
C ARG A 33 24.27 11.54 1.88
N GLN A 34 25.32 11.57 1.08
CA GLN A 34 25.65 10.46 0.18
C GLN A 34 26.09 9.23 1.00
N ARG A 35 26.95 9.38 2.01
CA ARG A 35 27.32 8.32 2.96
C ARG A 35 26.11 7.78 3.70
N TRP A 36 25.23 8.66 4.19
CA TRP A 36 23.99 8.26 4.86
C TRP A 36 23.06 7.44 3.93
N ARG A 37 22.92 7.83 2.65
CA ARG A 37 22.16 7.06 1.66
C ARG A 37 22.80 5.70 1.40
N ARG A 38 24.11 5.63 1.32
CA ARG A 38 24.83 4.35 1.17
C ARG A 38 24.61 3.45 2.38
N ARG A 39 24.78 3.98 3.58
CA ARG A 39 24.51 3.28 4.85
C ARG A 39 23.07 2.72 4.89
N ARG A 40 22.10 3.56 4.57
CA ARG A 40 20.69 3.14 4.55
C ARG A 40 20.39 2.07 3.49
N ARG A 41 21.04 2.12 2.35
CA ARG A 41 20.94 1.09 1.31
C ARG A 41 21.51 -0.25 1.80
N LEU A 42 22.66 -0.24 2.43
CA LEU A 42 23.28 -1.43 3.03
C LEU A 42 22.35 -2.04 4.09
N GLU A 43 21.79 -1.21 4.96
CA GLU A 43 20.88 -1.62 6.03
C GLU A 43 19.57 -2.23 5.51
N THR A 44 18.95 -1.59 4.51
CA THR A 44 17.60 -1.99 4.07
C THR A 44 17.61 -2.98 2.90
N ILE A 45 18.47 -2.79 1.91
CA ILE A 45 18.47 -3.60 0.68
C ILE A 45 19.45 -4.78 0.82
N ASP A 46 20.71 -4.49 1.13
CA ASP A 46 21.76 -5.51 1.10
C ASP A 46 21.61 -6.48 2.28
N THR A 47 21.40 -5.99 3.50
CA THR A 47 21.06 -6.82 4.67
C THR A 47 19.74 -7.59 4.46
N GLY A 48 18.72 -6.93 3.90
CA GLY A 48 17.46 -7.57 3.56
C GLY A 48 17.63 -8.71 2.56
N LYS A 49 18.54 -8.60 1.60
CA LYS A 49 18.86 -9.67 0.64
C LYS A 49 19.49 -10.88 1.33
N VAL A 50 20.48 -10.66 2.22
CA VAL A 50 21.11 -11.75 2.99
C VAL A 50 20.08 -12.47 3.86
N ASN A 51 19.24 -11.71 4.57
CA ASN A 51 18.20 -12.29 5.44
C ASN A 51 17.17 -13.13 4.63
N ARG A 52 16.78 -12.68 3.43
CA ARG A 52 15.88 -13.46 2.56
C ARG A 52 16.52 -14.77 2.09
N LEU A 53 17.82 -14.77 1.79
CA LEU A 53 18.53 -15.99 1.40
C LEU A 53 18.64 -16.98 2.57
N LEU A 54 18.96 -16.49 3.77
CA LEU A 54 19.01 -17.31 4.99
C LEU A 54 17.62 -17.92 5.29
N GLU A 55 16.56 -17.14 5.15
CA GLU A 55 15.19 -17.62 5.34
C GLU A 55 14.79 -18.64 4.29
N ALA A 56 15.16 -18.44 3.02
CA ALA A 56 14.92 -19.40 1.94
C ALA A 56 15.64 -20.74 2.20
N ASP A 57 16.88 -20.69 2.70
CA ASP A 57 17.64 -21.88 3.07
C ASP A 57 17.01 -22.61 4.27
N ARG A 58 16.55 -21.86 5.29
CA ARG A 58 15.80 -22.42 6.42
C ARG A 58 14.52 -23.14 5.99
N LEU A 59 13.76 -22.52 5.08
CA LEU A 59 12.52 -23.11 4.56
C LEU A 59 12.79 -24.36 3.72
N LYS A 60 13.82 -24.33 2.87
CA LYS A 60 14.23 -25.50 2.08
C LYS A 60 14.61 -26.69 2.99
N LEU A 61 15.37 -26.43 4.06
CA LEU A 61 15.72 -27.48 5.01
C LEU A 61 14.48 -28.05 5.70
N ARG A 62 13.54 -27.18 6.09
CA ARG A 62 12.30 -27.60 6.72
C ARG A 62 11.37 -28.38 5.79
N GLU A 63 11.33 -28.04 4.49
CA GLU A 63 10.60 -28.82 3.47
C GLU A 63 11.17 -30.23 3.34
N VAL A 64 12.51 -30.36 3.26
CA VAL A 64 13.18 -31.66 3.18
C VAL A 64 12.93 -32.48 4.46
N GLU A 65 12.97 -31.83 5.65
CA GLU A 65 12.65 -32.47 6.92
C GLU A 65 11.23 -33.03 6.95
N LEU A 66 10.24 -32.25 6.50
CA LEU A 66 8.84 -32.66 6.47
C LEU A 66 8.59 -33.80 5.46
N GLN A 67 9.34 -33.82 4.36
CA GLN A 67 9.18 -34.80 3.29
C GLN A 67 9.88 -36.12 3.56
N TYR A 68 11.10 -36.11 4.11
CA TYR A 68 11.98 -37.28 4.21
C TYR A 68 12.35 -37.64 5.66
N GLY A 69 12.10 -36.74 6.62
CA GLY A 69 12.50 -36.91 8.01
C GLY A 69 13.96 -36.50 8.26
N THR A 70 14.27 -36.26 9.54
CA THR A 70 15.58 -35.78 10.00
C THR A 70 16.73 -36.77 9.82
N ASP A 71 16.43 -38.10 9.79
CA ASP A 71 17.43 -39.16 9.71
C ASP A 71 17.73 -39.59 8.27
N SER A 72 17.15 -38.94 7.26
CA SER A 72 17.32 -39.28 5.85
C SER A 72 18.67 -38.78 5.29
N ALA A 73 19.18 -39.48 4.28
CA ALA A 73 20.40 -39.06 3.57
C ALA A 73 20.19 -37.72 2.82
N GLU A 74 18.94 -37.49 2.33
CA GLU A 74 18.53 -36.26 1.67
C GLU A 74 18.55 -35.05 2.63
N TYR A 75 18.12 -35.23 3.87
CA TYR A 75 18.20 -34.17 4.90
C TYR A 75 19.65 -33.83 5.24
N GLN A 76 20.50 -34.83 5.49
CA GLN A 76 21.91 -34.63 5.81
C GLN A 76 22.69 -33.95 4.68
N ALA A 77 22.40 -34.31 3.41
CA ALA A 77 22.97 -33.66 2.25
C ALA A 77 22.53 -32.19 2.10
N ALA A 78 21.23 -31.91 2.30
CA ALA A 78 20.69 -30.56 2.27
C ALA A 78 21.25 -29.70 3.43
N GLU A 79 21.36 -30.24 4.62
CA GLU A 79 21.91 -29.56 5.81
C GLU A 79 23.38 -29.17 5.56
N ALA A 80 24.22 -30.09 5.03
CA ALA A 80 25.60 -29.79 4.73
C ALA A 80 25.75 -28.69 3.66
N GLU A 81 24.94 -28.71 2.60
CA GLU A 81 24.93 -27.66 1.58
C GLU A 81 24.52 -26.30 2.17
N ILE A 82 23.46 -26.29 2.96
CA ILE A 82 22.91 -25.07 3.59
C ILE A 82 23.89 -24.50 4.62
N GLU A 83 24.54 -25.34 5.42
CA GLU A 83 25.53 -24.88 6.40
C GLU A 83 26.75 -24.24 5.72
N ALA A 84 27.22 -24.80 4.59
CA ALA A 84 28.28 -24.18 3.80
C ALA A 84 27.89 -22.82 3.20
N ARG A 85 26.62 -22.68 2.78
CA ARG A 85 26.07 -21.43 2.24
C ARG A 85 25.88 -20.41 3.37
N ARG A 86 25.36 -20.84 4.50
CA ARG A 86 25.15 -20.02 5.69
C ARG A 86 26.44 -19.34 6.15
N LYS A 87 27.56 -20.05 6.21
CA LYS A 87 28.86 -19.46 6.55
C LYS A 87 29.26 -18.32 5.62
N ARG A 88 29.05 -18.49 4.31
CA ARG A 88 29.32 -17.42 3.32
C ARG A 88 28.40 -16.21 3.51
N LEU A 89 27.13 -16.45 3.79
CA LEU A 89 26.16 -15.38 4.03
C LEU A 89 26.45 -14.64 5.35
N GLU A 90 26.92 -15.34 6.37
CA GLU A 90 27.36 -14.74 7.63
C GLU A 90 28.63 -13.87 7.44
N GLU A 91 29.58 -14.30 6.61
CA GLU A 91 30.73 -13.50 6.22
C GLU A 91 30.31 -12.24 5.45
N GLU A 92 29.41 -12.37 4.48
CA GLU A 92 28.83 -11.23 3.73
C GLU A 92 28.09 -10.26 4.65
N PHE A 93 27.29 -10.76 5.58
CA PHE A 93 26.60 -9.95 6.59
C PHE A 93 27.58 -9.18 7.47
N ASN A 94 28.66 -9.83 7.93
CA ASN A 94 29.69 -9.19 8.76
C ASN A 94 30.43 -8.09 7.99
N LEU A 95 30.70 -8.27 6.70
CA LEU A 95 31.30 -7.24 5.84
C LEU A 95 30.35 -6.03 5.68
N ILE A 96 29.07 -6.28 5.41
CA ILE A 96 28.05 -5.22 5.33
C ILE A 96 27.98 -4.45 6.64
N ARG A 97 27.97 -5.14 7.77
CA ARG A 97 27.92 -4.53 9.10
C ARG A 97 29.15 -3.67 9.37
N ALA A 98 30.35 -4.16 9.05
CA ALA A 98 31.59 -3.40 9.21
C ALA A 98 31.58 -2.11 8.34
N GLU A 99 31.04 -2.18 7.09
CA GLU A 99 30.89 -0.99 6.25
C GLU A 99 29.89 0.01 6.85
N ILE A 100 28.78 -0.47 7.42
CA ILE A 100 27.80 0.39 8.13
C ILE A 100 28.46 1.09 9.31
N ASP A 101 29.17 0.34 10.17
CA ASP A 101 29.84 0.88 11.36
C ASP A 101 30.91 1.92 10.98
N GLN A 102 31.64 1.70 9.89
CA GLN A 102 32.60 2.67 9.35
C GLN A 102 31.88 3.96 8.88
N LEU A 103 30.81 3.83 8.10
CA LEU A 103 30.04 5.00 7.60
C LEU A 103 29.42 5.78 8.76
N ASP A 104 28.94 5.11 9.81
CA ASP A 104 28.39 5.75 10.99
C ASP A 104 29.47 6.48 11.79
N ALA A 105 30.65 5.89 11.96
CA ALA A 105 31.78 6.54 12.59
C ALA A 105 32.26 7.78 11.81
N GLU A 106 32.34 7.70 10.48
CA GLU A 106 32.67 8.84 9.62
C GLU A 106 31.63 9.96 9.72
N ASN A 107 30.34 9.62 9.75
CA ASN A 107 29.26 10.60 9.83
C ASN A 107 29.15 11.25 11.22
N ALA A 108 29.49 10.53 12.29
CA ALA A 108 29.47 11.04 13.66
C ALA A 108 30.44 12.21 13.90
N ARG A 109 31.47 12.36 13.04
CA ARG A 109 32.44 13.43 13.09
C ARG A 109 31.88 14.82 12.81
N TYR A 110 30.75 14.90 12.07
CA TYR A 110 30.18 16.15 11.58
C TYR A 110 28.96 16.55 12.40
N LYS A 111 29.06 17.62 13.18
CA LYS A 111 27.99 18.10 14.05
C LYS A 111 27.69 19.57 13.80
N LEU A 112 26.43 19.94 13.76
CA LEU A 112 25.96 21.31 13.73
C LEU A 112 25.36 21.64 15.09
N VAL A 113 25.90 22.66 15.75
CA VAL A 113 25.34 23.16 17.01
C VAL A 113 24.38 24.31 16.65
N VAL A 114 23.15 24.17 17.09
CA VAL A 114 22.12 25.20 16.92
C VAL A 114 21.57 25.64 18.26
N GLN A 115 21.33 26.92 18.39
CA GLN A 115 20.68 27.47 19.56
C GLN A 115 19.17 27.55 19.30
N THR A 116 18.39 26.92 20.15
CA THR A 116 16.92 26.95 20.10
C THR A 116 16.37 28.32 20.55
N ALA A 117 15.08 28.57 20.35
CA ALA A 117 14.42 29.79 20.80
C ALA A 117 14.49 29.96 22.32
N SER A 118 14.63 28.86 23.07
CA SER A 118 14.83 28.88 24.54
C SER A 118 16.26 29.20 24.98
N GLY A 119 17.19 29.42 24.03
CA GLY A 119 18.60 29.72 24.30
C GLY A 119 19.48 28.50 24.58
N GLN A 120 18.91 27.29 24.57
CA GLN A 120 19.68 26.08 24.81
C GLN A 120 20.42 25.61 23.53
N PRO A 121 21.72 25.25 23.64
CA PRO A 121 22.43 24.67 22.52
C PRO A 121 21.97 23.23 22.30
N HIS A 122 21.79 22.84 21.03
CA HIS A 122 21.45 21.49 20.62
C HIS A 122 22.39 21.03 19.54
N GLU A 123 23.02 19.87 19.73
CA GLU A 123 23.91 19.26 18.75
C GLU A 123 23.12 18.36 17.81
N LEU A 124 23.29 18.55 16.52
CA LEU A 124 22.68 17.78 15.44
C LEU A 124 23.77 17.15 14.59
N LEU A 125 23.72 15.86 14.35
CA LEU A 125 24.57 15.23 13.35
C LEU A 125 24.17 15.72 11.94
N LEU A 126 25.15 16.08 11.12
CA LEU A 126 24.88 16.49 9.73
C LEU A 126 24.18 15.39 8.94
N ALA A 127 24.43 14.14 9.28
CA ALA A 127 23.80 12.98 8.67
C ALA A 127 22.27 12.94 8.86
N ASP A 128 21.78 13.40 10.02
CA ASP A 128 20.36 13.41 10.37
C ASP A 128 19.62 14.62 9.80
N ILE A 129 20.37 15.67 9.41
CA ILE A 129 19.79 16.83 8.79
C ILE A 129 19.39 16.49 7.36
N VAL A 130 18.10 16.32 7.13
CA VAL A 130 17.57 16.04 5.78
C VAL A 130 17.73 17.25 4.86
N ARG A 131 17.47 18.44 5.40
CA ARG A 131 17.59 19.74 4.70
C ARG A 131 17.78 20.88 5.69
N CYS A 132 18.44 21.89 5.23
CA CYS A 132 18.58 23.16 5.92
C CYS A 132 18.47 24.29 4.89
N TYR A 133 17.88 25.40 5.25
CA TYR A 133 17.81 26.60 4.41
C TYR A 133 17.76 27.86 5.27
N PRO A 134 18.39 28.97 4.80
CA PRO A 134 18.43 30.22 5.54
C PRO A 134 17.10 30.98 5.37
N ALA A 135 16.10 30.66 6.22
CA ALA A 135 14.73 31.15 6.08
C ALA A 135 14.63 32.69 5.93
N ASN A 136 15.52 33.42 6.59
CA ASN A 136 15.53 34.91 6.56
C ASN A 136 16.18 35.50 5.27
N ARG A 137 16.85 34.69 4.46
CA ARG A 137 17.52 35.14 3.22
C ARG A 137 16.82 34.67 1.94
N LEU A 138 15.71 33.92 2.07
CA LEU A 138 14.94 33.43 0.93
C LEU A 138 14.11 34.54 0.33
N ASP A 139 14.31 34.80 -0.97
CA ASP A 139 13.41 35.64 -1.79
C ASP A 139 12.13 34.89 -2.17
N GLY A 140 11.20 35.54 -2.87
CA GLY A 140 9.90 34.94 -3.24
C GLY A 140 10.06 33.71 -4.15
N TRP A 141 10.99 33.71 -5.08
CA TRP A 141 11.23 32.57 -5.97
C TRP A 141 11.88 31.41 -5.26
N ALA A 142 12.85 31.66 -4.38
CA ALA A 142 13.47 30.61 -3.58
C ALA A 142 12.47 29.97 -2.61
N LYS A 143 11.56 30.75 -2.00
CA LYS A 143 10.45 30.21 -1.19
C LYS A 143 9.53 29.29 -2.01
N THR A 144 9.19 29.67 -3.23
CA THR A 144 8.40 28.83 -4.13
C THR A 144 9.13 27.53 -4.48
N GLY A 145 10.45 27.59 -4.73
CA GLY A 145 11.29 26.40 -4.94
C GLY A 145 11.25 25.44 -3.76
N VAL A 146 11.46 25.96 -2.54
CA VAL A 146 11.36 25.15 -1.30
C VAL A 146 9.97 24.54 -1.15
N TYR A 147 8.91 25.28 -1.46
CA TYR A 147 7.54 24.77 -1.39
C TYR A 147 7.29 23.62 -2.36
N LEU A 148 7.74 23.72 -3.59
CA LEU A 148 7.63 22.65 -4.60
C LEU A 148 8.45 21.42 -4.24
N ASP A 149 9.67 21.61 -3.72
CA ASP A 149 10.49 20.51 -3.22
C ASP A 149 9.84 19.77 -2.05
N ARG A 150 9.14 20.51 -1.16
CA ARG A 150 8.35 19.90 -0.08
C ARG A 150 7.20 19.05 -0.61
N TRP A 151 6.48 19.52 -1.63
CA TRP A 151 5.44 18.73 -2.28
C TRP A 151 6.00 17.49 -2.97
N ARG A 152 7.13 17.63 -3.65
CA ARG A 152 7.80 16.48 -4.25
C ARG A 152 8.18 15.44 -3.19
N GLU A 153 8.84 15.87 -2.12
CA GLU A 153 9.21 14.99 -1.01
C GLU A 153 7.98 14.29 -0.42
N PHE A 154 6.91 15.05 -0.14
CA PHE A 154 5.67 14.52 0.41
C PHE A 154 5.05 13.43 -0.47
N LEU A 155 5.11 13.57 -1.79
CA LEU A 155 4.51 12.62 -2.73
C LEU A 155 5.41 11.42 -3.08
N THR A 156 6.74 11.56 -2.98
CA THR A 156 7.67 10.54 -3.50
C THR A 156 8.51 9.84 -2.44
N ASP A 157 8.65 10.41 -1.26
CA ASP A 157 9.47 9.84 -0.22
C ASP A 157 8.69 8.88 0.69
N SER A 158 9.44 8.09 1.45
CA SER A 158 8.90 7.27 2.53
C SER A 158 8.69 8.10 3.80
N PRO A 159 7.77 7.69 4.67
CA PRO A 159 7.53 8.36 5.95
C PRO A 159 8.74 8.25 6.89
N ARG A 160 8.86 9.26 7.77
CA ARG A 160 9.89 9.40 8.80
C ARG A 160 9.25 9.80 10.12
N GLU A 161 10.01 9.77 11.22
CA GLU A 161 9.57 10.20 12.56
C GLU A 161 8.18 9.68 12.92
N ALA A 162 8.01 8.37 12.89
CA ALA A 162 6.74 7.71 13.19
C ALA A 162 5.55 8.27 12.37
N ASN A 163 5.78 8.59 11.09
CA ASN A 163 4.83 9.15 10.12
C ASN A 163 4.54 10.65 10.24
N SER A 164 5.07 11.36 11.25
CA SER A 164 4.83 12.80 11.41
C SER A 164 5.59 13.65 10.39
N GLU A 165 6.66 13.11 9.80
CA GLU A 165 7.48 13.77 8.77
C GLU A 165 7.75 12.85 7.57
N GLY A 166 8.34 13.44 6.53
CA GLY A 166 8.69 12.74 5.30
C GLY A 166 7.57 12.74 4.28
N GLY A 167 7.50 11.68 3.48
CA GLY A 167 6.50 11.49 2.44
C GLY A 167 5.47 10.42 2.79
N VAL A 168 4.49 10.27 1.91
CA VAL A 168 3.40 9.30 2.06
C VAL A 168 3.29 8.34 0.87
N PHE A 169 4.36 8.23 0.07
CA PHE A 169 4.38 7.41 -1.15
C PHE A 169 3.89 5.96 -0.93
N PRO A 170 4.34 5.21 0.09
CA PRO A 170 3.87 3.85 0.33
C PRO A 170 2.37 3.77 0.61
N ALA A 171 1.81 4.79 1.30
CA ALA A 171 0.39 4.86 1.59
C ALA A 171 -0.45 5.24 0.36
N ILE A 172 0.05 6.12 -0.53
CA ILE A 172 -0.57 6.41 -1.83
C ILE A 172 -0.65 5.12 -2.64
N TRP A 173 0.48 4.45 -2.77
CA TRP A 173 0.61 3.22 -3.55
C TRP A 173 -0.33 2.13 -3.03
N GLY A 174 -0.31 1.87 -1.72
CA GLY A 174 -1.17 0.86 -1.10
C GLY A 174 -2.66 1.16 -1.26
N THR A 175 -3.08 2.43 -1.12
CA THR A 175 -4.48 2.85 -1.35
C THR A 175 -4.92 2.58 -2.78
N VAL A 176 -4.11 2.94 -3.78
CA VAL A 176 -4.42 2.74 -5.20
C VAL A 176 -4.53 1.26 -5.53
N VAL A 177 -3.50 0.48 -5.20
CA VAL A 177 -3.44 -0.95 -5.56
C VAL A 177 -4.55 -1.73 -4.85
N MET A 178 -4.76 -1.50 -3.55
CA MET A 178 -5.86 -2.12 -2.81
C MET A 178 -7.21 -1.83 -3.45
N THR A 179 -7.48 -0.56 -3.82
CA THR A 179 -8.74 -0.16 -4.46
C THR A 179 -8.93 -0.80 -5.84
N LEU A 180 -7.85 -0.94 -6.62
CA LEU A 180 -7.89 -1.63 -7.91
C LEU A 180 -8.15 -3.12 -7.74
N LEU A 181 -7.47 -3.79 -6.82
CA LEU A 181 -7.66 -5.22 -6.54
C LEU A 181 -9.08 -5.50 -6.03
N MET A 182 -9.58 -4.66 -5.10
CA MET A 182 -10.97 -4.71 -4.65
C MET A 182 -11.94 -4.62 -5.84
N SER A 183 -11.70 -3.67 -6.76
CA SER A 183 -12.57 -3.46 -7.93
C SER A 183 -12.55 -4.64 -8.89
N ILE A 184 -11.36 -5.22 -9.14
CA ILE A 184 -11.19 -6.43 -9.95
C ILE A 184 -11.95 -7.61 -9.33
N ALA A 185 -11.97 -7.71 -8.00
CA ALA A 185 -12.71 -8.75 -7.31
C ALA A 185 -14.22 -8.49 -7.34
N VAL A 186 -14.70 -7.30 -6.92
CA VAL A 186 -16.12 -7.06 -6.68
C VAL A 186 -16.95 -7.01 -7.97
N VAL A 187 -16.38 -6.47 -9.08
CA VAL A 187 -17.18 -6.24 -10.32
C VAL A 187 -17.64 -7.55 -10.94
N PRO A 188 -16.81 -8.58 -11.17
CA PRO A 188 -17.29 -9.84 -11.73
C PRO A 188 -18.37 -10.49 -10.87
N PHE A 189 -18.17 -10.58 -9.55
CA PHE A 189 -19.14 -11.19 -8.65
C PHE A 189 -20.45 -10.41 -8.58
N GLY A 190 -20.38 -9.08 -8.49
CA GLY A 190 -21.56 -8.21 -8.49
C GLY A 190 -22.35 -8.28 -9.79
N VAL A 191 -21.67 -8.28 -10.93
CA VAL A 191 -22.31 -8.42 -12.25
C VAL A 191 -22.96 -9.78 -12.42
N LEU A 192 -22.27 -10.88 -12.03
CA LEU A 192 -22.84 -12.23 -12.12
C LEU A 192 -24.07 -12.39 -11.22
N ALA A 193 -23.99 -11.90 -9.97
CA ALA A 193 -25.11 -11.92 -9.05
C ALA A 193 -26.32 -11.14 -9.60
N ALA A 194 -26.10 -9.91 -10.07
CA ALA A 194 -27.15 -9.09 -10.66
C ALA A 194 -27.76 -9.70 -11.94
N LEU A 195 -26.91 -10.27 -12.81
CA LEU A 195 -27.37 -11.01 -13.99
C LEU A 195 -28.25 -12.20 -13.61
N TYR A 196 -27.83 -12.98 -12.62
CA TYR A 196 -28.63 -14.09 -12.14
C TYR A 196 -29.97 -13.61 -11.59
N LEU A 197 -29.97 -12.64 -10.69
CA LEU A 197 -31.16 -12.09 -10.03
C LEU A 197 -32.15 -11.44 -11.03
N ARG A 198 -31.64 -10.84 -12.12
CA ARG A 198 -32.43 -10.09 -13.08
C ARG A 198 -32.91 -10.94 -14.25
N GLU A 199 -32.03 -11.78 -14.80
CA GLU A 199 -32.31 -12.48 -16.09
C GLU A 199 -32.70 -13.95 -15.89
N TYR A 200 -32.23 -14.62 -14.82
CA TYR A 200 -32.45 -16.06 -14.65
C TYR A 200 -33.38 -16.41 -13.49
N ALA A 201 -33.36 -15.62 -12.44
CA ALA A 201 -34.14 -15.92 -11.26
C ALA A 201 -35.66 -15.77 -11.53
N ARG A 202 -36.43 -16.77 -11.12
CA ARG A 202 -37.90 -16.71 -11.15
C ARG A 202 -38.40 -15.97 -9.93
N ALA A 203 -39.39 -15.11 -10.07
CA ALA A 203 -40.01 -14.42 -8.96
C ALA A 203 -40.54 -15.43 -7.93
N GLY A 204 -40.12 -15.26 -6.67
CA GLY A 204 -40.51 -16.14 -5.57
C GLY A 204 -39.93 -15.65 -4.24
N TRP A 205 -40.40 -16.25 -3.17
CA TRP A 205 -40.03 -15.88 -1.81
C TRP A 205 -38.48 -15.94 -1.56
N ALA A 206 -37.80 -16.98 -2.12
CA ALA A 206 -36.36 -17.14 -1.99
C ALA A 206 -35.58 -15.95 -2.60
N ILE A 207 -35.97 -15.51 -3.79
CA ILE A 207 -35.32 -14.36 -4.44
C ILE A 207 -35.60 -13.05 -3.70
N SER A 208 -36.82 -12.91 -3.13
CA SER A 208 -37.13 -11.76 -2.28
C SER A 208 -36.25 -11.71 -1.04
N ILE A 209 -36.00 -12.86 -0.39
CA ILE A 209 -35.08 -12.96 0.75
C ILE A 209 -33.65 -12.54 0.35
N VAL A 210 -33.15 -13.04 -0.79
CA VAL A 210 -31.80 -12.69 -1.27
C VAL A 210 -31.69 -11.17 -1.53
N ARG A 211 -32.69 -10.57 -2.15
CA ARG A 211 -32.69 -9.10 -2.38
C ARG A 211 -32.73 -8.30 -1.08
N ILE A 212 -33.55 -8.73 -0.12
CA ILE A 212 -33.60 -8.11 1.20
C ILE A 212 -32.24 -8.26 1.89
N ALA A 213 -31.61 -9.44 1.81
CA ALA A 213 -30.29 -9.68 2.40
C ALA A 213 -29.22 -8.78 1.75
N VAL A 214 -29.18 -8.67 0.43
CA VAL A 214 -28.25 -7.77 -0.29
C VAL A 214 -28.44 -6.31 0.13
N ASN A 215 -29.69 -5.85 0.23
CA ASN A 215 -29.97 -4.48 0.64
C ASN A 215 -29.59 -4.23 2.12
N ASN A 216 -29.86 -5.19 3.00
CA ASN A 216 -29.49 -5.09 4.41
C ASN A 216 -27.99 -5.13 4.62
N LEU A 217 -27.24 -5.89 3.80
CA LEU A 217 -25.79 -5.96 3.85
C LEU A 217 -25.14 -4.59 3.60
N ALA A 218 -25.77 -3.74 2.79
CA ALA A 218 -25.32 -2.36 2.57
C ALA A 218 -25.40 -1.46 3.83
N GLY A 219 -26.26 -1.80 4.77
CA GLY A 219 -26.46 -1.09 6.05
C GLY A 219 -25.57 -1.60 7.20
N VAL A 220 -24.81 -2.66 7.00
CA VAL A 220 -23.95 -3.23 8.04
C VAL A 220 -22.75 -2.29 8.30
N PRO A 221 -22.42 -1.99 9.59
CA PRO A 221 -21.25 -1.18 9.92
C PRO A 221 -19.96 -1.78 9.35
N SER A 222 -19.09 -0.92 8.77
CA SER A 222 -17.88 -1.38 8.07
C SER A 222 -16.93 -2.20 8.94
N ILE A 223 -16.85 -1.91 10.24
CA ILE A 223 -16.02 -2.65 11.19
C ILE A 223 -16.40 -4.15 11.27
N VAL A 224 -17.70 -4.47 11.09
CA VAL A 224 -18.18 -5.87 11.12
C VAL A 224 -17.60 -6.67 9.95
N PHE A 225 -17.48 -6.04 8.78
CA PHE A 225 -16.78 -6.65 7.65
C PHE A 225 -15.30 -6.89 7.95
N GLY A 226 -14.66 -6.01 8.71
CA GLY A 226 -13.28 -6.19 9.16
C GLY A 226 -13.12 -7.40 10.07
N VAL A 227 -14.01 -7.56 11.07
CA VAL A 227 -14.02 -8.73 11.97
C VAL A 227 -14.30 -10.01 11.18
N PHE A 228 -15.28 -9.98 10.26
CA PHE A 228 -15.54 -11.12 9.39
C PHE A 228 -14.33 -11.45 8.50
N GLY A 229 -13.72 -10.43 7.89
CA GLY A 229 -12.54 -10.59 7.04
C GLY A 229 -11.37 -11.22 7.80
N LEU A 230 -11.11 -10.78 9.02
CA LEU A 230 -10.08 -11.35 9.89
C LEU A 230 -10.40 -12.83 10.23
N GLY A 231 -11.62 -13.12 10.70
CA GLY A 231 -12.01 -14.48 11.11
C GLY A 231 -12.09 -15.44 9.92
N PHE A 232 -12.76 -15.03 8.84
CA PHE A 232 -13.00 -15.90 7.70
C PHE A 232 -11.82 -15.95 6.73
N PHE A 233 -11.35 -14.77 6.25
CA PHE A 233 -10.27 -14.78 5.25
C PHE A 233 -8.91 -15.09 5.86
N CYS A 234 -8.51 -14.46 6.96
CA CYS A 234 -7.19 -14.70 7.54
C CYS A 234 -7.17 -16.04 8.32
N TYR A 235 -8.01 -16.21 9.33
CA TYR A 235 -7.89 -17.35 10.25
C TYR A 235 -8.46 -18.65 9.71
N PHE A 236 -9.48 -18.62 8.85
CA PHE A 236 -10.03 -19.85 8.29
C PHE A 236 -9.40 -20.14 6.92
N VAL A 237 -9.57 -19.28 5.92
CA VAL A 237 -9.08 -19.54 4.56
C VAL A 237 -7.55 -19.46 4.50
N GLY A 238 -6.96 -18.39 5.06
CA GLY A 238 -5.51 -18.18 5.04
C GLY A 238 -4.75 -19.23 5.81
N ALA A 239 -5.21 -19.60 7.02
CA ALA A 239 -4.59 -20.67 7.78
C ALA A 239 -4.71 -22.03 7.06
N THR A 240 -5.81 -22.31 6.34
CA THR A 240 -5.95 -23.54 5.54
C THR A 240 -4.96 -23.54 4.37
N ILE A 241 -4.77 -22.38 3.69
CA ILE A 241 -3.78 -22.25 2.62
C ILE A 241 -2.37 -22.48 3.17
N ASP A 242 -2.05 -21.91 4.35
CA ASP A 242 -0.74 -22.07 4.97
C ASP A 242 -0.46 -23.52 5.35
N GLN A 243 -1.44 -24.24 5.88
CA GLN A 243 -1.31 -25.67 6.19
C GLN A 243 -1.13 -26.56 4.95
N LEU A 244 -1.77 -26.19 3.81
CA LEU A 244 -1.71 -27.01 2.60
C LEU A 244 -0.49 -26.74 1.72
N PHE A 245 -0.04 -25.47 1.68
CA PHE A 245 0.96 -25.03 0.70
C PHE A 245 2.22 -24.40 1.31
N PHE A 246 2.16 -23.99 2.59
CA PHE A 246 3.22 -23.26 3.27
C PHE A 246 3.56 -23.84 4.65
N GLU A 247 3.39 -25.15 4.82
CA GLU A 247 3.62 -25.84 6.09
C GLU A 247 5.03 -25.61 6.65
N ALA A 248 6.04 -25.54 5.78
CA ALA A 248 7.42 -25.26 6.16
C ALA A 248 7.64 -23.88 6.81
N LYS A 249 6.74 -22.91 6.56
CA LYS A 249 6.78 -21.57 7.16
C LYS A 249 6.16 -21.51 8.56
N LEU A 250 5.36 -22.49 8.94
CA LEU A 250 4.74 -22.50 10.26
C LEU A 250 5.80 -22.62 11.38
N PRO A 251 5.65 -21.91 12.52
CA PRO A 251 4.47 -21.18 13.00
C PRO A 251 4.29 -19.74 12.50
N SER A 252 5.11 -19.25 11.57
CA SER A 252 5.00 -17.89 10.99
C SER A 252 4.12 -17.95 9.74
N PRO A 253 2.80 -17.71 9.85
CA PRO A 253 1.88 -17.88 8.73
C PRO A 253 2.12 -16.86 7.62
N THR A 254 1.88 -17.26 6.36
CA THR A 254 1.99 -16.40 5.17
C THR A 254 0.64 -15.74 4.88
N PHE A 255 -0.41 -16.52 4.72
CA PHE A 255 -1.76 -16.08 4.43
C PHE A 255 -2.68 -16.07 5.65
N GLY A 256 -2.30 -16.74 6.74
CA GLY A 256 -3.02 -16.72 8.03
C GLY A 256 -2.92 -15.37 8.77
N THR A 257 -2.23 -14.39 8.20
CA THR A 257 -2.13 -13.01 8.70
C THR A 257 -2.84 -12.02 7.77
N GLY A 258 -3.08 -10.80 8.28
CA GLY A 258 -3.63 -9.72 7.46
C GLY A 258 -2.66 -9.26 6.36
N GLY A 259 -3.19 -9.05 5.16
CA GLY A 259 -2.43 -8.62 4.00
C GLY A 259 -3.28 -7.94 2.94
N LEU A 260 -2.64 -7.50 1.86
CA LEU A 260 -3.27 -6.77 0.77
C LEU A 260 -4.43 -7.56 0.13
N LEU A 261 -4.27 -8.89 -0.04
CA LEU A 261 -5.31 -9.76 -0.60
C LEU A 261 -6.58 -9.74 0.25
N TRP A 262 -6.43 -10.03 1.53
CA TRP A 262 -7.58 -10.14 2.43
C TRP A 262 -8.27 -8.81 2.67
N ALA A 263 -7.49 -7.73 2.75
CA ALA A 263 -8.02 -6.37 2.81
C ALA A 263 -8.85 -6.03 1.57
N SER A 264 -8.35 -6.35 0.37
CA SER A 264 -9.05 -6.12 -0.90
C SER A 264 -10.33 -6.94 -1.00
N LEU A 265 -10.32 -8.23 -0.58
CA LEU A 265 -11.50 -9.10 -0.59
C LEU A 265 -12.54 -8.68 0.46
N THR A 266 -12.10 -8.25 1.63
CA THR A 266 -13.00 -7.73 2.69
C THR A 266 -13.74 -6.48 2.22
N LEU A 267 -13.04 -5.55 1.58
CA LEU A 267 -13.67 -4.37 0.99
C LEU A 267 -14.54 -4.70 -0.22
N ALA A 268 -14.15 -5.70 -1.03
CA ALA A 268 -14.97 -6.20 -2.12
C ALA A 268 -16.30 -6.72 -1.61
N LEU A 269 -16.30 -7.51 -0.52
CA LEU A 269 -17.52 -8.00 0.11
C LEU A 269 -18.40 -6.85 0.63
N MET A 270 -17.79 -5.84 1.26
CA MET A 270 -18.50 -4.66 1.78
C MET A 270 -19.16 -3.84 0.65
N THR A 271 -18.49 -3.73 -0.50
CA THR A 271 -18.98 -2.93 -1.64
C THR A 271 -19.81 -3.73 -2.63
N LEU A 272 -19.88 -5.05 -2.48
CA LEU A 272 -20.63 -5.96 -3.34
C LEU A 272 -22.11 -5.56 -3.53
N PRO A 273 -22.87 -5.20 -2.48
CA PRO A 273 -24.27 -4.76 -2.64
C PRO A 273 -24.40 -3.53 -3.56
N VAL A 274 -23.48 -2.58 -3.49
CA VAL A 274 -23.50 -1.37 -4.34
C VAL A 274 -23.37 -1.76 -5.81
N VAL A 275 -22.46 -2.68 -6.13
CA VAL A 275 -22.25 -3.13 -7.52
C VAL A 275 -23.43 -3.97 -8.00
N ILE A 276 -24.02 -4.82 -7.15
CA ILE A 276 -25.22 -5.62 -7.51
C ILE A 276 -26.37 -4.70 -7.86
N VAL A 277 -26.73 -3.76 -6.98
CA VAL A 277 -27.87 -2.86 -7.19
C VAL A 277 -27.67 -1.99 -8.43
N ALA A 278 -26.51 -1.35 -8.56
CA ALA A 278 -26.20 -0.53 -9.74
C ALA A 278 -26.24 -1.35 -11.06
N THR A 279 -25.81 -2.61 -11.02
CA THR A 279 -25.86 -3.51 -12.17
C THR A 279 -27.29 -3.94 -12.47
N GLU A 280 -28.12 -4.26 -11.46
CA GLU A 280 -29.54 -4.58 -11.66
C GLU A 280 -30.28 -3.39 -12.32
N GLU A 281 -30.03 -2.16 -11.87
CA GLU A 281 -30.58 -0.95 -12.47
C GLU A 281 -30.12 -0.75 -13.91
N ALA A 282 -28.83 -0.96 -14.18
CA ALA A 282 -28.28 -0.87 -15.54
C ALA A 282 -28.87 -1.90 -16.49
N LEU A 283 -29.06 -3.14 -16.01
CA LEU A 283 -29.76 -4.19 -16.79
C LEU A 283 -31.23 -3.88 -16.98
N ALA A 284 -31.91 -3.27 -16.01
CA ALA A 284 -33.29 -2.86 -16.09
C ALA A 284 -33.49 -1.74 -17.13
N ALA A 285 -32.54 -0.86 -17.31
CA ALA A 285 -32.58 0.25 -18.26
C ALA A 285 -32.49 -0.21 -19.73
N VAL A 286 -32.07 -1.46 -20.01
CA VAL A 286 -32.03 -1.99 -21.38
C VAL A 286 -33.47 -2.26 -21.89
N PRO A 287 -33.93 -1.67 -23.03
CA PRO A 287 -35.27 -1.85 -23.57
C PRO A 287 -35.63 -3.33 -23.81
N ARG A 288 -36.88 -3.67 -23.48
CA ARG A 288 -37.40 -5.04 -23.70
C ARG A 288 -37.42 -5.41 -25.19
N SER A 289 -37.75 -4.47 -26.08
CA SER A 289 -37.75 -4.67 -27.54
C SER A 289 -36.41 -5.20 -28.09
N MET A 290 -35.28 -4.80 -27.51
CA MET A 290 -33.95 -5.32 -27.91
C MET A 290 -33.81 -6.80 -27.57
N ARG A 291 -34.33 -7.23 -26.40
CA ARG A 291 -34.31 -8.63 -25.97
C ARG A 291 -35.24 -9.49 -26.85
N GLU A 292 -36.46 -9.03 -27.04
CA GLU A 292 -37.48 -9.71 -27.83
C GLU A 292 -37.08 -9.82 -29.31
N GLY A 293 -36.54 -8.75 -29.89
CA GLY A 293 -36.02 -8.76 -31.26
C GLY A 293 -34.86 -9.75 -31.44
N SER A 294 -33.95 -9.83 -30.51
CA SER A 294 -32.84 -10.81 -30.55
C SER A 294 -33.37 -12.25 -30.49
N LEU A 295 -34.31 -12.53 -29.59
CA LEU A 295 -34.93 -13.85 -29.48
C LEU A 295 -35.74 -14.22 -30.72
N ALA A 296 -36.47 -13.25 -31.31
CA ALA A 296 -37.20 -13.44 -32.56
C ALA A 296 -36.28 -13.78 -33.76
N CYS A 297 -35.03 -13.28 -33.74
CA CYS A 297 -34.00 -13.66 -34.73
C CYS A 297 -33.34 -15.03 -34.42
N GLY A 298 -33.88 -15.81 -33.47
CA GLY A 298 -33.39 -17.15 -33.14
C GLY A 298 -32.17 -17.18 -32.20
N ALA A 299 -31.75 -16.06 -31.60
CA ALA A 299 -30.65 -16.04 -30.65
C ALA A 299 -31.07 -16.72 -29.33
N THR A 300 -30.14 -17.46 -28.73
CA THR A 300 -30.37 -18.03 -27.40
C THR A 300 -30.35 -16.91 -26.32
N LYS A 301 -30.92 -17.19 -25.17
CA LYS A 301 -30.94 -16.26 -24.04
C LYS A 301 -29.53 -15.79 -23.64
N TRP A 302 -28.56 -16.70 -23.61
CA TRP A 302 -27.17 -16.36 -23.32
C TRP A 302 -26.53 -15.48 -24.39
N GLN A 303 -26.80 -15.74 -25.66
CA GLN A 303 -26.33 -14.92 -26.78
C GLN A 303 -26.91 -13.51 -26.70
N THR A 304 -28.19 -13.38 -26.38
CA THR A 304 -28.88 -12.09 -26.19
C THR A 304 -28.23 -11.33 -25.03
N ILE A 305 -28.00 -11.98 -23.87
CA ILE A 305 -27.37 -11.35 -22.72
C ILE A 305 -25.96 -10.88 -23.07
N ARG A 306 -25.11 -11.77 -23.60
CA ARG A 306 -23.69 -11.49 -23.85
C ARG A 306 -23.48 -10.44 -24.96
N ARG A 307 -24.25 -10.47 -26.01
CA ARG A 307 -24.04 -9.62 -27.20
C ARG A 307 -24.86 -8.32 -27.21
N ILE A 308 -25.96 -8.27 -26.49
CA ILE A 308 -26.89 -7.12 -26.52
C ILE A 308 -27.03 -6.50 -25.12
N VAL A 309 -27.51 -7.27 -24.14
CA VAL A 309 -27.89 -6.74 -22.84
C VAL A 309 -26.66 -6.24 -22.06
N LEU A 310 -25.63 -7.07 -21.91
CA LEU A 310 -24.47 -6.73 -21.16
C LEU A 310 -23.65 -5.55 -21.73
N PRO A 311 -23.36 -5.47 -23.04
CA PRO A 311 -22.73 -4.30 -23.65
C PRO A 311 -23.52 -3.00 -23.47
N LYS A 312 -24.85 -3.07 -23.56
CA LYS A 312 -25.72 -1.90 -23.33
C LYS A 312 -25.78 -1.47 -21.88
N ALA A 313 -25.73 -2.42 -20.94
CA ALA A 313 -25.69 -2.15 -19.50
C ALA A 313 -24.30 -1.68 -19.01
N MET A 314 -23.23 -1.89 -19.80
CA MET A 314 -21.83 -1.62 -19.39
C MET A 314 -21.62 -0.20 -18.80
N PRO A 315 -22.15 0.89 -19.37
CA PRO A 315 -21.98 2.22 -18.79
C PRO A 315 -22.58 2.36 -17.37
N GLY A 316 -23.67 1.65 -17.09
CA GLY A 316 -24.28 1.62 -15.75
C GLY A 316 -23.48 0.76 -14.77
N ILE A 317 -22.98 -0.40 -15.23
CA ILE A 317 -22.08 -1.27 -14.46
C ILE A 317 -20.83 -0.50 -14.05
N MET A 318 -20.22 0.25 -14.99
CA MET A 318 -19.07 1.11 -14.70
C MET A 318 -19.40 2.20 -13.66
N THR A 319 -20.64 2.69 -13.64
CA THR A 319 -21.08 3.63 -12.59
C THR A 319 -21.08 2.97 -11.21
N GLY A 320 -21.59 1.74 -11.10
CA GLY A 320 -21.54 0.94 -9.87
C GLY A 320 -20.11 0.69 -9.39
N MET A 321 -19.18 0.37 -10.32
CA MET A 321 -17.77 0.22 -10.01
C MET A 321 -17.15 1.52 -9.46
N ILE A 322 -17.43 2.67 -10.08
CA ILE A 322 -16.92 3.97 -9.63
C ILE A 322 -17.42 4.28 -8.22
N LEU A 323 -18.67 4.02 -7.91
CA LEU A 323 -19.23 4.20 -6.58
C LEU A 323 -18.57 3.28 -5.54
N ALA A 324 -18.34 2.01 -5.91
CA ALA A 324 -17.63 1.05 -5.06
C ALA A 324 -16.19 1.49 -4.79
N MET A 325 -15.46 1.96 -5.82
CA MET A 325 -14.09 2.48 -5.69
C MET A 325 -14.03 3.69 -4.75
N ALA A 326 -14.93 4.66 -4.95
CA ALA A 326 -14.98 5.87 -4.12
C ALA A 326 -15.23 5.53 -2.64
N ARG A 327 -16.12 4.57 -2.38
CA ARG A 327 -16.39 4.09 -1.02
C ARG A 327 -15.22 3.35 -0.43
N GLY A 328 -14.69 2.35 -1.14
CA GLY A 328 -13.61 1.49 -0.65
C GLY A 328 -12.31 2.23 -0.38
N ALA A 329 -11.96 3.22 -1.23
CA ALA A 329 -10.75 4.02 -1.04
C ALA A 329 -10.76 4.91 0.22
N GLY A 330 -11.94 5.24 0.75
CA GLY A 330 -12.09 6.03 1.97
C GLY A 330 -12.26 5.23 3.26
N GLU A 331 -12.43 3.91 3.18
CA GLU A 331 -12.69 3.08 4.36
C GLU A 331 -11.40 2.80 5.14
N VAL A 332 -11.51 2.81 6.47
CA VAL A 332 -10.38 2.61 7.39
C VAL A 332 -10.62 1.44 8.34
N ALA A 333 -11.80 1.39 8.97
CA ALA A 333 -12.09 0.47 10.05
C ALA A 333 -11.86 -1.03 9.71
N PRO A 334 -12.33 -1.57 8.58
CA PRO A 334 -12.06 -2.97 8.23
C PRO A 334 -10.58 -3.21 7.93
N LEU A 335 -9.88 -2.22 7.36
CA LEU A 335 -8.48 -2.36 6.97
C LEU A 335 -7.55 -2.49 8.16
N MET A 336 -7.85 -1.81 9.28
CA MET A 336 -7.08 -1.89 10.52
C MET A 336 -7.00 -3.32 11.08
N LEU A 337 -8.01 -4.14 10.79
CA LEU A 337 -8.08 -5.52 11.27
C LEU A 337 -7.46 -6.51 10.29
N VAL A 338 -7.44 -6.21 8.98
CA VAL A 338 -7.19 -7.20 7.94
C VAL A 338 -5.86 -6.95 7.18
N GLY A 339 -5.06 -5.94 7.54
CA GLY A 339 -3.74 -5.84 6.94
C GLY A 339 -3.16 -4.45 6.71
N ALA A 340 -3.89 -3.37 7.01
CA ALA A 340 -3.29 -2.04 6.99
C ALA A 340 -2.41 -1.84 8.24
N VAL A 341 -1.19 -1.37 8.03
CA VAL A 341 -0.20 -1.15 9.08
C VAL A 341 0.31 0.29 9.08
N LYS A 342 0.82 0.72 10.23
CA LYS A 342 1.41 2.05 10.43
C LYS A 342 2.62 2.26 9.53
N LEU A 343 3.53 1.29 9.51
CA LEU A 343 4.73 1.27 8.71
C LEU A 343 4.87 -0.12 8.09
N ALA A 344 4.83 -0.20 6.78
CA ALA A 344 5.13 -1.43 6.06
C ALA A 344 6.64 -1.50 5.81
N PRO A 345 7.31 -2.61 6.19
CA PRO A 345 8.76 -2.75 5.99
C PRO A 345 9.13 -2.78 4.51
N GLU A 346 8.28 -3.34 3.68
CA GLU A 346 8.46 -3.47 2.24
C GLU A 346 7.15 -3.15 1.50
N LEU A 347 7.27 -2.66 0.28
CA LEU A 347 6.09 -2.51 -0.58
C LEU A 347 5.58 -3.90 -1.02
N PRO A 348 4.26 -4.06 -1.21
CA PRO A 348 3.71 -5.28 -1.79
C PRO A 348 4.09 -5.52 -3.26
N LEU A 349 4.83 -4.62 -3.89
CA LEU A 349 5.42 -4.77 -5.23
C LEU A 349 6.91 -4.55 -5.14
N ASP A 350 7.70 -5.53 -5.55
CA ASP A 350 9.15 -5.44 -5.63
C ASP A 350 9.69 -6.14 -6.90
N SER A 351 11.03 -6.19 -7.05
CA SER A 351 11.69 -6.83 -8.19
C SER A 351 11.87 -8.34 -8.03
N THR A 352 11.42 -8.94 -6.93
CA THR A 352 11.52 -10.38 -6.67
C THR A 352 10.27 -11.10 -7.14
N PHE A 353 10.42 -12.27 -7.76
CA PHE A 353 9.27 -13.09 -8.15
C PHE A 353 8.48 -13.52 -6.89
N PRO A 354 7.13 -13.41 -6.89
CA PRO A 354 6.18 -13.16 -7.99
C PRO A 354 5.87 -11.69 -8.30
N PHE A 355 6.72 -10.73 -7.96
CA PHE A 355 6.63 -9.28 -8.17
C PHE A 355 5.51 -8.57 -7.40
N LEU A 356 4.34 -9.19 -7.25
CA LEU A 356 3.21 -8.69 -6.46
C LEU A 356 2.97 -9.65 -5.30
N HIS A 357 3.27 -9.19 -4.09
CA HIS A 357 3.18 -9.93 -2.84
C HIS A 357 1.86 -9.59 -2.14
N LEU A 358 0.83 -10.36 -2.44
CA LEU A 358 -0.53 -10.14 -1.94
C LEU A 358 -0.68 -10.46 -0.44
N GLU A 359 0.22 -11.26 0.10
CA GLU A 359 0.30 -11.65 1.50
C GLU A 359 0.83 -10.53 2.40
N ARG A 360 1.57 -9.56 1.85
CA ARG A 360 2.20 -8.51 2.66
C ARG A 360 1.19 -7.51 3.19
N SER A 361 1.48 -7.02 4.39
CA SER A 361 0.83 -5.85 4.95
C SER A 361 1.17 -4.60 4.15
N PHE A 362 0.31 -3.60 4.16
CA PHE A 362 0.48 -2.40 3.36
C PHE A 362 0.07 -1.14 4.13
N MET A 363 0.59 0.00 3.70
CA MET A 363 0.15 1.30 4.21
C MET A 363 -1.06 1.80 3.41
N HIS A 364 -1.98 2.48 4.10
CA HIS A 364 -3.17 3.06 3.48
C HIS A 364 -3.35 4.52 3.94
N LEU A 365 -3.69 5.44 3.03
CA LEU A 365 -3.81 6.88 3.36
C LEU A 365 -4.84 7.14 4.45
N GLY A 366 -5.99 6.49 4.41
CA GLY A 366 -7.02 6.64 5.44
C GLY A 366 -6.54 6.15 6.81
N PHE A 367 -5.81 5.02 6.86
CA PHE A 367 -5.21 4.52 8.10
C PHE A 367 -4.09 5.45 8.60
N HIS A 368 -3.28 5.99 7.69
CA HIS A 368 -2.23 6.97 8.01
C HIS A 368 -2.82 8.25 8.64
N ILE A 369 -3.95 8.77 8.10
CA ILE A 369 -4.66 9.90 8.69
C ILE A 369 -5.16 9.57 10.10
N TYR A 370 -5.73 8.39 10.28
CA TYR A 370 -6.23 7.92 11.59
C TYR A 370 -5.09 7.79 12.61
N ASP A 371 -3.98 7.14 12.23
CA ASP A 371 -2.83 6.95 13.10
C ASP A 371 -2.24 8.29 13.56
N LEU A 372 -1.99 9.20 12.63
CA LEU A 372 -1.46 10.53 12.95
C LEU A 372 -2.42 11.41 13.76
N GLY A 373 -3.71 11.34 13.44
CA GLY A 373 -4.72 12.18 14.08
C GLY A 373 -5.08 11.76 15.51
N PHE A 374 -5.02 10.44 15.79
CA PHE A 374 -5.52 9.87 17.04
C PHE A 374 -4.49 9.10 17.85
N GLN A 375 -3.41 8.59 17.23
CA GLN A 375 -2.41 7.75 17.89
C GLN A 375 -1.02 8.39 17.97
N SER A 376 -0.83 9.59 17.43
CA SER A 376 0.45 10.29 17.49
C SER A 376 0.75 10.76 18.92
N GLN A 377 1.99 10.55 19.37
CA GLN A 377 2.46 11.06 20.67
C GLN A 377 2.49 12.60 20.74
N ASN A 378 2.67 13.27 19.60
CA ASN A 378 2.63 14.72 19.46
C ASN A 378 1.61 15.12 18.40
N SER A 379 0.35 15.20 18.80
CA SER A 379 -0.77 15.51 17.91
C SER A 379 -0.66 16.92 17.29
N GLU A 380 -0.08 17.90 18.01
CA GLU A 380 0.11 19.26 17.49
C GLU A 380 1.11 19.29 16.32
N ALA A 381 2.23 18.59 16.43
CA ALA A 381 3.22 18.48 15.36
C ALA A 381 2.68 17.68 14.16
N ALA A 382 1.79 16.72 14.40
CA ALA A 382 1.20 15.88 13.36
C ALA A 382 0.07 16.55 12.56
N LYS A 383 -0.59 17.59 13.11
CA LYS A 383 -1.73 18.28 12.46
C LYS A 383 -1.50 18.67 10.99
N PRO A 384 -0.39 19.33 10.62
CA PRO A 384 -0.15 19.70 9.22
C PRO A 384 -0.13 18.50 8.29
N MET A 385 0.47 17.38 8.73
CA MET A 385 0.53 16.14 7.96
C MET A 385 -0.86 15.52 7.81
N VAL A 386 -1.69 15.50 8.87
CA VAL A 386 -3.07 15.01 8.85
C VAL A 386 -3.90 15.76 7.80
N PHE A 387 -3.89 17.11 7.82
CA PHE A 387 -4.64 17.91 6.87
C PHE A 387 -4.16 17.75 5.44
N THR A 388 -2.84 17.73 5.22
CA THR A 388 -2.25 17.56 3.89
C THR A 388 -2.54 16.17 3.33
N THR A 389 -2.45 15.13 4.14
CA THR A 389 -2.76 13.75 3.73
C THR A 389 -4.26 13.56 3.47
N THR A 390 -5.13 14.23 4.24
CA THR A 390 -6.57 14.22 4.01
C THR A 390 -6.92 14.87 2.66
N LEU A 391 -6.32 16.04 2.36
CA LEU A 391 -6.48 16.68 1.06
C LEU A 391 -5.99 15.78 -0.07
N LEU A 392 -4.83 15.14 0.10
CA LEU A 392 -4.27 14.21 -0.86
C LEU A 392 -5.21 13.02 -1.11
N LEU A 393 -5.79 12.43 -0.06
CA LEU A 393 -6.75 11.32 -0.20
C LEU A 393 -7.98 11.74 -1.02
N ILE A 394 -8.54 12.92 -0.74
CA ILE A 394 -9.67 13.46 -1.51
C ILE A 394 -9.27 13.66 -2.98
N CYS A 395 -8.11 14.25 -3.23
CA CYS A 395 -7.61 14.47 -4.60
C CYS A 395 -7.36 13.11 -5.31
N LEU A 396 -6.82 12.12 -4.62
CA LEU A 396 -6.56 10.80 -5.16
C LEU A 396 -7.87 10.10 -5.55
N ILE A 397 -8.87 10.09 -4.67
CA ILE A 397 -10.20 9.54 -4.95
C ILE A 397 -10.84 10.26 -6.14
N ALA A 398 -10.78 11.58 -6.18
CA ALA A 398 -11.29 12.37 -7.31
C ALA A 398 -10.57 12.03 -8.62
N ALA A 399 -9.25 11.90 -8.60
CA ALA A 399 -8.44 11.52 -9.77
C ALA A 399 -8.81 10.11 -10.27
N MET A 400 -8.91 9.13 -9.39
CA MET A 400 -9.32 7.76 -9.72
C MET A 400 -10.73 7.74 -10.33
N ASN A 401 -11.68 8.49 -9.76
CA ASN A 401 -13.02 8.60 -10.27
C ASN A 401 -13.05 9.28 -11.66
N LEU A 402 -12.28 10.34 -11.88
CA LEU A 402 -12.17 11.00 -13.18
C LEU A 402 -11.62 10.07 -14.26
N ILE A 403 -10.59 9.28 -13.95
CA ILE A 403 -10.04 8.26 -14.83
C ILE A 403 -11.12 7.22 -15.19
N ALA A 404 -11.84 6.72 -14.20
CA ALA A 404 -12.90 5.73 -14.40
C ALA A 404 -14.10 6.31 -15.21
N ILE A 405 -14.46 7.59 -14.98
CA ILE A 405 -15.47 8.31 -15.79
C ILE A 405 -14.99 8.47 -17.23
N GLY A 406 -13.73 8.79 -17.46
CA GLY A 406 -13.10 8.86 -18.78
C GLY A 406 -13.19 7.52 -19.52
N LEU A 407 -12.82 6.43 -18.85
CA LEU A 407 -12.95 5.06 -19.36
C LEU A 407 -14.41 4.72 -19.70
N ARG A 408 -15.36 5.01 -18.78
CA ARG A 408 -16.79 4.83 -19.02
C ARG A 408 -17.27 5.59 -20.26
N SER A 409 -16.84 6.84 -20.42
CA SER A 409 -17.21 7.69 -21.55
C SER A 409 -16.64 7.15 -22.87
N ALA A 410 -15.42 6.66 -22.88
CA ALA A 410 -14.78 6.03 -24.04
C ALA A 410 -15.52 4.73 -24.45
N LEU A 411 -15.86 3.87 -23.48
CA LEU A 411 -16.64 2.67 -23.71
C LEU A 411 -18.04 2.99 -24.24
N ARG A 412 -18.70 3.98 -23.65
CA ARG A 412 -20.02 4.41 -24.11
C ARG A 412 -20.03 4.84 -25.58
N ARG A 413 -19.03 5.64 -25.99
CA ARG A 413 -18.89 6.07 -27.42
C ARG A 413 -18.70 4.86 -28.32
N ARG A 414 -17.85 3.90 -27.98
CA ARG A 414 -17.59 2.70 -28.76
C ARG A 414 -18.86 1.85 -28.99
N TYR A 415 -19.69 1.69 -27.96
CA TYR A 415 -20.91 0.89 -28.04
C TYR A 415 -22.13 1.66 -28.62
N GLN A 416 -22.07 3.00 -28.73
CA GLN A 416 -23.11 3.79 -29.42
C GLN A 416 -22.90 3.85 -30.93
N HIS A 417 -21.63 3.89 -31.40
CA HIS A 417 -21.32 3.89 -32.84
C HIS A 417 -21.50 2.53 -33.53
N SER A 418 -21.71 1.46 -32.84
CA SER A 418 -21.98 0.13 -33.38
C SER A 418 -23.48 -0.05 -33.80
N GLN A 419 -24.24 1.03 -33.97
CA GLN A 419 -25.65 0.98 -34.27
C GLN A 419 -26.05 1.44 -35.70
N PHE A 420 -25.04 1.61 -36.59
CA PHE A 420 -25.26 1.86 -38.01
C PHE A 420 -24.61 0.78 -38.86
#